data_a51e9e38237f8b689cd818d2cdb0bc3e
#
_entry.id   a51e9e38237f8b689cd818d2cdb0bc3e
#
_cell.length_a   1.000
_cell.length_b   1.000
_cell.length_c   1.000
_cell.angle_alpha   90.00
_cell.angle_beta   90.00
_cell.angle_gamma   90.00
#
_symmetry.space_group_name_H-M   'P 1'
#
loop_
_entity.id
_entity.type
_entity.pdbx_description
1 polymer ?
#
loop_
_entity_poly.entity_id
_entity_poly.type
_entity_poly.pdbx_seq_one_letter_code
_entity_poly.pdbx_strand_id
1 'polypeptide(L)'
;NKHIYITCRFLPSFFKHKYRVVWSKIENVENINQIKHKVVKNLLKFYKINRGVEIHYDGDLPARSGMGSSSCFTVGLMKALNTLHGKKVITSNKLAANAIYFEQKIMNEIVGSQDQIAASIGGFNKIIFKKKDKFVIKKIKEKKNINKLEKNLILIYTGINRSAHQIASTYVSKLSNVKKDYIKSIYEHVSEGEKLLNSGKIDDFGKLLNHAWYFKKKLSSVVSNNKIDELYDFAIKNGALGGKLLGAGGNGYILIVGNPQEIKKIKGHNVVDFKFEKFGSKKIFTDE
;
A
#
# COMPACT_ATOMS: atom_id res chain seq x y z
N ASN A 1 8.92 -1.66 8.07
CA ASN A 1 9.61 -2.91 8.36
C ASN A 1 8.74 -4.15 8.10
N LYS A 2 7.77 -4.02 7.22
CA LYS A 2 7.00 -5.13 6.64
C LYS A 2 7.17 -5.05 5.14
N HIS A 3 7.75 -6.08 4.55
CA HIS A 3 8.27 -6.03 3.19
C HIS A 3 7.64 -7.06 2.29
N ILE A 4 7.78 -6.82 1.01
CA ILE A 4 7.61 -7.80 -0.06
C ILE A 4 8.98 -8.03 -0.67
N TYR A 5 9.36 -9.29 -0.80
CA TYR A 5 10.60 -9.74 -1.41
C TYR A 5 10.30 -10.35 -2.75
N ILE A 6 11.08 -9.96 -3.76
CA ILE A 6 10.94 -10.48 -5.11
C ILE A 6 12.32 -10.93 -5.59
N THR A 7 12.44 -12.21 -5.85
CA THR A 7 13.60 -12.77 -6.53
C THR A 7 13.26 -13.00 -7.99
N CYS A 8 14.15 -12.58 -8.88
CA CYS A 8 13.97 -12.70 -10.31
C CYS A 8 15.29 -13.08 -10.97
N ARG A 9 15.28 -14.13 -11.79
CA ARG A 9 16.44 -14.56 -12.57
C ARG A 9 16.04 -15.03 -13.96
N PHE A 10 16.99 -15.04 -14.89
CA PHE A 10 16.81 -15.76 -16.15
C PHE A 10 16.88 -17.27 -15.91
N LEU A 11 15.96 -17.99 -16.51
CA LEU A 11 15.99 -19.46 -16.53
C LEU A 11 16.89 -19.94 -17.66
N PRO A 12 17.84 -20.85 -17.39
CA PRO A 12 18.58 -21.55 -18.41
C PRO A 12 17.66 -22.38 -19.32
N SER A 13 18.09 -22.59 -20.57
CA SER A 13 17.28 -23.25 -21.61
C SER A 13 17.08 -24.77 -21.41
N PHE A 14 17.83 -25.40 -20.51
CA PHE A 14 17.68 -26.83 -20.22
C PHE A 14 16.48 -27.17 -19.32
N PHE A 15 15.79 -26.18 -18.74
CA PHE A 15 14.54 -26.44 -18.05
C PHE A 15 13.39 -26.71 -19.03
N LYS A 16 12.50 -27.66 -18.68
CA LYS A 16 11.33 -28.01 -19.49
C LYS A 16 10.31 -26.87 -19.64
N HIS A 17 10.30 -25.91 -18.71
CA HIS A 17 9.43 -24.73 -18.72
C HIS A 17 10.23 -23.47 -18.93
N LYS A 18 9.66 -22.51 -19.64
CA LYS A 18 10.27 -21.22 -19.93
C LYS A 18 10.02 -20.20 -18.81
N TYR A 19 8.88 -20.28 -18.14
CA TYR A 19 8.50 -19.37 -17.07
C TYR A 19 8.14 -20.17 -15.82
N ARG A 20 8.74 -19.78 -14.68
CA ARG A 20 8.38 -20.27 -13.36
C ARG A 20 7.95 -19.10 -12.49
N VAL A 21 6.73 -19.14 -11.96
CA VAL A 21 6.20 -18.09 -11.07
C VAL A 21 5.76 -18.74 -9.77
N VAL A 22 6.40 -18.35 -8.67
CA VAL A 22 6.17 -18.87 -7.33
C VAL A 22 5.55 -17.79 -6.46
N TRP A 23 4.35 -18.06 -5.99
CA TRP A 23 3.55 -17.22 -5.10
C TRP A 23 2.75 -18.13 -4.16
N SER A 24 1.47 -17.89 -3.85
CA SER A 24 0.62 -18.87 -3.17
C SER A 24 0.37 -20.15 -4.02
N LYS A 25 0.83 -20.13 -5.28
CA LYS A 25 0.82 -21.26 -6.23
C LYS A 25 2.13 -21.30 -6.98
N ILE A 26 2.45 -22.46 -7.54
CA ILE A 26 3.60 -22.61 -8.44
C ILE A 26 3.07 -22.78 -9.87
N GLU A 27 3.52 -21.93 -10.76
CA GLU A 27 3.21 -22.00 -12.19
C GLU A 27 4.49 -22.29 -12.96
N ASN A 28 4.53 -23.43 -13.66
CA ASN A 28 5.60 -23.80 -14.59
C ASN A 28 4.97 -23.88 -15.98
N VAL A 29 5.31 -22.94 -16.86
CA VAL A 29 4.67 -22.81 -18.18
C VAL A 29 5.70 -22.49 -19.27
N GLU A 30 5.41 -22.89 -20.50
CA GLU A 30 6.27 -22.65 -21.67
C GLU A 30 5.98 -21.31 -22.33
N ASN A 31 4.75 -20.83 -22.25
CA ASN A 31 4.31 -19.60 -22.91
C ASN A 31 3.82 -18.57 -21.90
N ILE A 32 4.20 -17.31 -22.10
CA ILE A 32 3.80 -16.18 -21.26
C ILE A 32 2.28 -16.03 -21.13
N ASN A 33 1.50 -16.44 -22.14
CA ASN A 33 0.06 -16.36 -22.11
C ASN A 33 -0.60 -17.36 -21.15
N GLN A 34 0.11 -18.44 -20.80
CA GLN A 34 -0.34 -19.47 -19.85
C GLN A 34 -0.17 -19.05 -18.40
N ILE A 35 0.64 -17.99 -18.12
CA ILE A 35 0.82 -17.46 -16.77
C ILE A 35 -0.54 -16.95 -16.26
N LYS A 36 -0.99 -17.49 -15.12
CA LYS A 36 -2.26 -17.10 -14.47
C LYS A 36 -2.12 -15.83 -13.64
N HIS A 37 -0.92 -15.62 -13.05
CA HIS A 37 -0.67 -14.39 -12.27
C HIS A 37 -0.68 -13.15 -13.17
N LYS A 38 -1.79 -12.41 -13.18
CA LYS A 38 -2.06 -11.32 -14.13
C LYS A 38 -0.97 -10.24 -14.17
N VAL A 39 -0.48 -9.79 -13.01
CA VAL A 39 0.55 -8.74 -12.92
C VAL A 39 1.86 -9.24 -13.54
N VAL A 40 2.30 -10.47 -13.23
CA VAL A 40 3.52 -11.06 -13.81
C VAL A 40 3.41 -11.14 -15.32
N LYS A 41 2.32 -11.76 -15.82
CA LYS A 41 2.07 -11.88 -17.27
C LYS A 41 2.20 -10.54 -17.99
N ASN A 42 1.48 -9.53 -17.49
CA ASN A 42 1.44 -8.23 -18.15
C ASN A 42 2.74 -7.43 -17.99
N LEU A 43 3.47 -7.58 -16.88
CA LEU A 43 4.79 -6.95 -16.73
C LEU A 43 5.84 -7.57 -17.66
N LEU A 44 5.86 -8.88 -17.82
CA LEU A 44 6.76 -9.55 -18.78
C LEU A 44 6.49 -9.06 -20.22
N LYS A 45 5.21 -8.90 -20.59
CA LYS A 45 4.81 -8.31 -21.88
C LYS A 45 5.22 -6.84 -22.00
N PHE A 46 4.98 -6.05 -20.95
CA PHE A 46 5.31 -4.63 -20.91
C PHE A 46 6.81 -4.36 -21.07
N TYR A 47 7.64 -5.20 -20.45
CA TYR A 47 9.11 -5.14 -20.60
C TYR A 47 9.63 -5.88 -21.84
N LYS A 48 8.76 -6.56 -22.61
CA LYS A 48 9.12 -7.38 -23.79
C LYS A 48 10.17 -8.45 -23.47
N ILE A 49 9.98 -9.14 -22.34
CA ILE A 49 10.90 -10.17 -21.90
C ILE A 49 10.57 -11.49 -22.61
N ASN A 50 11.42 -11.89 -23.54
CA ASN A 50 11.26 -13.09 -24.35
C ASN A 50 12.11 -14.28 -23.88
N ARG A 51 13.01 -14.07 -22.91
CA ARG A 51 13.82 -15.12 -22.28
C ARG A 51 13.04 -15.81 -21.17
N GLY A 52 13.45 -17.04 -20.85
CA GLY A 52 12.93 -17.75 -19.69
C GLY A 52 13.22 -16.98 -18.40
N VAL A 53 12.22 -16.89 -17.52
CA VAL A 53 12.34 -16.14 -16.25
C VAL A 53 11.72 -16.93 -15.12
N GLU A 54 12.40 -16.97 -13.99
CA GLU A 54 11.88 -17.42 -12.71
C GLU A 54 11.65 -16.23 -11.78
N ILE A 55 10.47 -16.18 -11.17
CA ILE A 55 10.04 -15.10 -10.27
C ILE A 55 9.48 -15.72 -9.01
N HIS A 56 10.02 -15.36 -7.84
CA HIS A 56 9.49 -15.72 -6.55
C HIS A 56 8.96 -14.48 -5.82
N TYR A 57 7.86 -14.66 -5.11
CA TYR A 57 7.21 -13.65 -4.29
C TYR A 57 7.04 -14.16 -2.87
N ASP A 58 7.56 -13.39 -1.91
CA ASP A 58 7.37 -13.58 -0.49
C ASP A 58 6.94 -12.27 0.17
N GLY A 59 6.12 -12.33 1.20
CA GLY A 59 5.61 -11.15 1.88
C GLY A 59 5.38 -11.36 3.36
N ASP A 60 5.77 -10.36 4.17
CA ASP A 60 5.63 -10.38 5.63
C ASP A 60 4.17 -10.26 6.09
N LEU A 61 3.28 -9.78 5.22
CA LEU A 61 1.86 -9.59 5.51
C LEU A 61 0.98 -10.26 4.45
N PRO A 62 -0.25 -10.68 4.82
CA PRO A 62 -1.19 -11.26 3.88
C PRO A 62 -1.49 -10.33 2.69
N ALA A 63 -1.58 -10.88 1.51
CA ALA A 63 -2.06 -10.15 0.34
C ALA A 63 -3.53 -9.70 0.54
N ARG A 64 -3.93 -8.62 -0.16
CA ARG A 64 -5.29 -8.06 -0.11
C ARG A 64 -5.74 -7.60 1.28
N SER A 65 -4.81 -7.17 2.11
CA SER A 65 -5.04 -6.72 3.49
C SER A 65 -5.13 -5.19 3.63
N GLY A 66 -5.26 -4.44 2.54
CA GLY A 66 -5.39 -2.97 2.57
C GLY A 66 -4.07 -2.22 2.83
N MET A 67 -2.94 -2.94 2.82
CA MET A 67 -1.60 -2.37 3.03
C MET A 67 -0.86 -2.05 1.73
N GLY A 68 -1.55 -1.96 0.59
CA GLY A 68 -0.93 -1.69 -0.70
C GLY A 68 -0.10 -2.83 -1.27
N SER A 69 -0.30 -4.08 -0.82
CA SER A 69 0.51 -5.24 -1.22
C SER A 69 0.55 -5.46 -2.74
N SER A 70 -0.55 -5.19 -3.45
CA SER A 70 -0.60 -5.30 -4.92
C SER A 70 0.37 -4.32 -5.58
N SER A 71 0.31 -3.06 -5.20
CA SER A 71 1.19 -2.02 -5.74
C SER A 71 2.64 -2.19 -5.31
N CYS A 72 2.88 -2.66 -4.06
CA CYS A 72 4.23 -3.04 -3.61
C CYS A 72 4.81 -4.15 -4.48
N PHE A 73 4.01 -5.17 -4.82
CA PHE A 73 4.43 -6.25 -5.72
C PHE A 73 4.73 -5.72 -7.13
N THR A 74 3.83 -4.90 -7.70
CA THR A 74 4.03 -4.28 -9.02
C THR A 74 5.33 -3.46 -9.06
N VAL A 75 5.55 -2.60 -8.08
CA VAL A 75 6.75 -1.75 -7.95
C VAL A 75 8.01 -2.58 -7.80
N GLY A 76 7.98 -3.59 -6.91
CA GLY A 76 9.11 -4.48 -6.67
C GLY A 76 9.47 -5.29 -7.90
N LEU A 77 8.49 -5.90 -8.58
CA LEU A 77 8.71 -6.68 -9.79
C LEU A 77 9.18 -5.80 -10.95
N MET A 78 8.62 -4.60 -11.13
CA MET A 78 9.13 -3.64 -12.12
C MET A 78 10.61 -3.32 -11.90
N LYS A 79 11.02 -3.10 -10.66
CA LYS A 79 12.41 -2.83 -10.32
C LYS A 79 13.30 -4.03 -10.58
N ALA A 80 12.87 -5.23 -10.17
CA ALA A 80 13.60 -6.48 -10.40
C ALA A 80 13.78 -6.75 -11.91
N LEU A 81 12.70 -6.66 -12.69
CA LEU A 81 12.76 -6.86 -14.14
C LEU A 81 13.61 -5.81 -14.86
N ASN A 82 13.55 -4.54 -14.41
CA ASN A 82 14.40 -3.48 -14.97
C ASN A 82 15.88 -3.77 -14.71
N THR A 83 16.22 -4.26 -13.52
CA THR A 83 17.60 -4.67 -13.16
C THR A 83 18.04 -5.89 -13.96
N LEU A 84 17.22 -6.93 -14.00
CA LEU A 84 17.49 -8.18 -14.73
C LEU A 84 17.73 -7.93 -16.23
N HIS A 85 17.07 -6.93 -16.81
CA HIS A 85 17.20 -6.57 -18.22
C HIS A 85 18.40 -5.66 -18.52
N GLY A 86 19.26 -5.41 -17.54
CA GLY A 86 20.46 -4.57 -17.68
C GLY A 86 20.17 -3.09 -18.01
N LYS A 87 18.93 -2.63 -17.76
CA LYS A 87 18.56 -1.24 -18.03
C LYS A 87 19.16 -0.30 -16.98
N LYS A 88 19.42 0.96 -17.38
CA LYS A 88 19.86 2.02 -16.45
C LYS A 88 18.98 2.06 -15.20
N VAL A 89 19.60 2.37 -14.07
CA VAL A 89 18.90 2.50 -12.78
C VAL A 89 17.71 3.44 -12.92
N ILE A 90 16.53 2.91 -12.64
CA ILE A 90 15.29 3.68 -12.66
C ILE A 90 15.17 4.52 -11.39
N THR A 91 14.92 5.83 -11.51
CA THR A 91 14.66 6.69 -10.35
C THR A 91 13.34 6.32 -9.67
N SER A 92 13.24 6.53 -8.36
CA SER A 92 12.02 6.21 -7.60
C SER A 92 10.78 6.94 -8.15
N ASN A 93 10.92 8.19 -8.58
CA ASN A 93 9.81 8.93 -9.20
C ASN A 93 9.35 8.31 -10.53
N LYS A 94 10.29 7.88 -11.37
CA LYS A 94 9.96 7.23 -12.64
C LYS A 94 9.35 5.85 -12.41
N LEU A 95 9.85 5.12 -11.42
CA LEU A 95 9.29 3.83 -11.01
C LEU A 95 7.83 3.97 -10.53
N ALA A 96 7.55 4.96 -9.67
CA ALA A 96 6.20 5.29 -9.23
C ALA A 96 5.27 5.62 -10.40
N ALA A 97 5.70 6.51 -11.29
CA ALA A 97 4.92 6.90 -12.47
C ALA A 97 4.62 5.72 -13.40
N ASN A 98 5.62 4.86 -13.65
CA ASN A 98 5.43 3.66 -14.45
C ASN A 98 4.48 2.66 -13.79
N ALA A 99 4.55 2.47 -12.46
CA ALA A 99 3.67 1.57 -11.73
C ALA A 99 2.21 2.07 -11.74
N ILE A 100 2.00 3.38 -11.58
CA ILE A 100 0.68 4.01 -11.70
C ILE A 100 0.11 3.78 -13.11
N TYR A 101 0.89 4.09 -14.15
CA TYR A 101 0.48 3.88 -15.53
C TYR A 101 0.15 2.41 -15.81
N PHE A 102 0.99 1.49 -15.32
CA PHE A 102 0.78 0.06 -15.51
C PHE A 102 -0.51 -0.41 -14.86
N GLU A 103 -0.75 -0.11 -13.57
CA GLU A 103 -1.95 -0.58 -12.88
C GLU A 103 -3.22 0.07 -13.45
N GLN A 104 -3.21 1.38 -13.71
CA GLN A 104 -4.42 2.10 -14.16
C GLN A 104 -4.71 1.96 -15.64
N LYS A 105 -3.69 1.89 -16.51
CA LYS A 105 -3.87 1.90 -17.98
C LYS A 105 -3.67 0.53 -18.63
N ILE A 106 -2.67 -0.25 -18.16
CA ILE A 106 -2.39 -1.58 -18.74
C ILE A 106 -3.26 -2.65 -18.09
N MET A 107 -3.38 -2.61 -16.75
CA MET A 107 -4.19 -3.57 -15.99
C MET A 107 -5.67 -3.17 -15.90
N ASN A 108 -6.00 -1.91 -16.22
CA ASN A 108 -7.34 -1.34 -16.11
C ASN A 108 -7.94 -1.43 -14.71
N GLU A 109 -7.09 -1.28 -13.67
CA GLU A 109 -7.55 -1.36 -12.29
C GLU A 109 -8.07 -0.01 -11.79
N ILE A 110 -9.19 -0.03 -11.06
CA ILE A 110 -9.72 1.15 -10.36
C ILE A 110 -8.99 1.28 -9.03
N VAL A 111 -7.80 1.88 -9.08
CA VAL A 111 -6.93 2.10 -7.92
C VAL A 111 -6.39 3.52 -7.90
N GLY A 112 -6.14 4.03 -6.69
CA GLY A 112 -5.44 5.32 -6.50
C GLY A 112 -3.96 5.22 -6.87
N SER A 113 -3.27 6.35 -6.78
CA SER A 113 -1.83 6.46 -7.08
C SER A 113 -0.94 6.50 -5.83
N GLN A 114 -1.52 6.39 -4.64
CA GLN A 114 -0.82 6.56 -3.37
C GLN A 114 0.17 5.42 -3.10
N ASP A 115 -0.30 4.16 -3.28
CA ASP A 115 0.45 2.98 -2.85
C ASP A 115 1.70 2.75 -3.72
N GLN A 116 1.60 3.00 -5.03
CA GLN A 116 2.73 2.92 -5.96
C GLN A 116 3.80 3.96 -5.62
N ILE A 117 3.38 5.18 -5.23
CA ILE A 117 4.30 6.24 -4.80
C ILE A 117 4.97 5.85 -3.49
N ALA A 118 4.20 5.41 -2.49
CA ALA A 118 4.72 5.00 -1.19
C ALA A 118 5.73 3.85 -1.33
N ALA A 119 5.40 2.81 -2.10
CA ALA A 119 6.27 1.66 -2.35
C ALA A 119 7.56 2.04 -3.10
N SER A 120 7.49 3.00 -4.00
CA SER A 120 8.67 3.42 -4.79
C SER A 120 9.61 4.35 -4.03
N ILE A 121 9.08 5.21 -3.17
CA ILE A 121 9.81 6.33 -2.54
C ILE A 121 10.21 6.02 -1.10
N GLY A 122 9.31 5.37 -0.34
CA GLY A 122 9.48 5.15 1.10
C GLY A 122 9.43 6.43 1.92
N GLY A 123 9.56 6.29 3.23
CA GLY A 123 9.53 7.39 4.17
C GLY A 123 8.11 7.87 4.49
N PHE A 124 8.05 8.93 5.31
CA PHE A 124 6.79 9.56 5.69
C PHE A 124 6.59 10.85 4.88
N ASN A 125 5.57 10.88 4.03
CA ASN A 125 5.44 11.90 3.01
C ASN A 125 4.03 12.49 2.94
N LYS A 126 3.94 13.79 2.59
CA LYS A 126 2.75 14.41 2.01
C LYS A 126 2.83 14.30 0.49
N ILE A 127 1.88 13.64 -0.12
CA ILE A 127 1.78 13.50 -1.58
C ILE A 127 0.75 14.49 -2.10
N ILE A 128 1.16 15.33 -3.05
CA ILE A 128 0.30 16.33 -3.68
C ILE A 128 0.08 15.91 -5.14
N PHE A 129 -1.13 15.47 -5.45
CA PHE A 129 -1.51 15.12 -6.81
C PHE A 129 -1.80 16.38 -7.63
N LYS A 130 -1.32 16.42 -8.84
CA LYS A 130 -1.47 17.50 -9.80
C LYS A 130 -2.22 17.02 -11.04
N LYS A 131 -2.68 17.94 -11.88
CA LYS A 131 -3.27 17.60 -13.20
C LYS A 131 -2.26 16.80 -14.05
N LYS A 132 -2.79 16.01 -14.99
CA LYS A 132 -2.01 15.18 -15.94
C LYS A 132 -1.12 14.14 -15.22
N ASP A 133 -1.66 13.45 -14.22
CA ASP A 133 -1.01 12.35 -13.48
C ASP A 133 0.35 12.72 -12.85
N LYS A 134 0.63 14.01 -12.68
CA LYS A 134 1.82 14.51 -11.99
C LYS A 134 1.60 14.50 -10.48
N PHE A 135 2.66 14.31 -9.73
CA PHE A 135 2.63 14.40 -8.27
C PHE A 135 3.89 15.10 -7.74
N VAL A 136 3.75 15.68 -6.55
CA VAL A 136 4.85 16.30 -5.80
C VAL A 136 4.91 15.66 -4.43
N ILE A 137 6.11 15.36 -3.97
CA ILE A 137 6.35 14.73 -2.67
C ILE A 137 7.02 15.73 -1.76
N LYS A 138 6.41 15.96 -0.61
CA LYS A 138 7.00 16.71 0.50
C LYS A 138 7.29 15.74 1.63
N LYS A 139 8.57 15.52 1.92
CA LYS A 139 8.99 14.70 3.07
C LYS A 139 8.69 15.45 4.37
N ILE A 140 8.04 14.77 5.30
CA ILE A 140 7.93 15.24 6.68
C ILE A 140 9.31 15.01 7.33
N LYS A 141 9.97 16.10 7.74
CA LYS A 141 11.39 16.06 8.15
C LYS A 141 11.62 15.91 9.65
N GLU A 142 10.61 16.21 10.46
CA GLU A 142 10.70 16.22 11.91
C GLU A 142 10.81 14.80 12.50
N LYS A 143 12.01 14.22 12.42
CA LYS A 143 12.28 12.84 12.87
C LYS A 143 11.82 12.57 14.30
N LYS A 144 12.00 13.53 15.22
CA LYS A 144 11.57 13.40 16.62
C LYS A 144 10.06 13.15 16.71
N ASN A 145 9.27 13.93 15.94
CA ASN A 145 7.82 13.82 15.94
C ASN A 145 7.33 12.56 15.23
N ILE A 146 8.00 12.15 14.14
CA ILE A 146 7.72 10.89 13.46
C ILE A 146 8.01 9.69 14.38
N ASN A 147 9.13 9.70 15.11
CA ASN A 147 9.44 8.65 16.09
C ASN A 147 8.46 8.64 17.27
N LYS A 148 7.98 9.83 17.70
CA LYS A 148 6.92 9.93 18.70
C LYS A 148 5.62 9.34 18.16
N LEU A 149 5.22 9.69 16.94
CA LEU A 149 4.05 9.12 16.29
C LEU A 149 4.15 7.59 16.19
N GLU A 150 5.26 7.05 15.70
CA GLU A 150 5.48 5.61 15.56
C GLU A 150 5.23 4.84 16.86
N LYS A 151 5.69 5.38 17.98
CA LYS A 151 5.47 4.78 19.33
C LYS A 151 4.02 4.81 19.78
N ASN A 152 3.22 5.72 19.22
CA ASN A 152 1.80 5.91 19.55
C ASN A 152 0.86 5.23 18.54
N LEU A 153 1.40 4.37 17.66
CA LEU A 153 0.65 3.68 16.63
C LEU A 153 0.63 2.17 16.87
N ILE A 154 -0.52 1.56 16.58
CA ILE A 154 -0.65 0.12 16.41
C ILE A 154 -1.48 -0.19 15.16
N LEU A 155 -1.28 -1.40 14.60
CA LEU A 155 -2.12 -1.96 13.55
C LEU A 155 -2.91 -3.13 14.12
N ILE A 156 -4.22 -3.16 13.89
CA ILE A 156 -5.09 -4.28 14.25
C ILE A 156 -5.59 -4.93 12.97
N TYR A 157 -5.30 -6.21 12.78
CA TYR A 157 -5.79 -6.97 11.63
C TYR A 157 -7.24 -7.41 11.85
N THR A 158 -8.13 -7.06 10.90
CA THR A 158 -9.55 -7.37 11.01
C THR A 158 -9.91 -8.83 10.72
N GLY A 159 -8.95 -9.61 10.19
CA GLY A 159 -9.18 -11.00 9.77
C GLY A 159 -10.00 -11.13 8.49
N ILE A 160 -10.22 -10.06 7.74
CA ILE A 160 -11.01 -10.04 6.50
C ILE A 160 -10.10 -9.70 5.34
N ASN A 161 -10.22 -10.43 4.22
CA ASN A 161 -9.51 -10.18 2.97
C ASN A 161 -10.51 -9.90 1.85
N ARG A 162 -10.40 -8.74 1.20
CA ARG A 162 -11.20 -8.37 0.02
C ARG A 162 -10.35 -7.59 -0.98
N SER A 163 -10.83 -7.49 -2.21
CA SER A 163 -10.17 -6.71 -3.25
C SER A 163 -10.47 -5.21 -3.07
N ALA A 164 -9.41 -4.38 -3.03
CA ALA A 164 -9.53 -2.92 -2.98
C ALA A 164 -10.30 -2.37 -4.20
N HIS A 165 -10.11 -2.96 -5.38
CA HIS A 165 -10.83 -2.63 -6.60
C HIS A 165 -12.36 -2.75 -6.43
N GLN A 166 -12.84 -3.85 -5.85
CA GLN A 166 -14.27 -4.08 -5.60
C GLN A 166 -14.89 -3.03 -4.69
N ILE A 167 -14.17 -2.63 -3.64
CA ILE A 167 -14.65 -1.59 -2.71
C ILE A 167 -14.60 -0.21 -3.37
N ALA A 168 -13.50 0.15 -4.01
CA ALA A 168 -13.34 1.45 -4.67
C ALA A 168 -14.39 1.69 -5.78
N SER A 169 -14.71 0.67 -6.56
CA SER A 169 -15.71 0.76 -7.63
C SER A 169 -17.10 1.19 -7.14
N THR A 170 -17.44 0.93 -5.87
CA THR A 170 -18.77 1.28 -5.31
C THR A 170 -18.97 2.79 -5.10
N TYR A 171 -17.89 3.56 -5.00
CA TYR A 171 -17.99 4.99 -4.68
C TYR A 171 -17.20 5.92 -5.60
N VAL A 172 -16.20 5.42 -6.34
CA VAL A 172 -15.31 6.28 -7.17
C VAL A 172 -16.10 7.11 -8.17
N SER A 173 -17.08 6.52 -8.87
CA SER A 173 -17.94 7.23 -9.84
C SER A 173 -18.80 8.33 -9.20
N LYS A 174 -19.03 8.26 -7.89
CA LYS A 174 -19.89 9.21 -7.14
C LYS A 174 -19.11 10.32 -6.44
N LEU A 175 -17.76 10.28 -6.47
CA LEU A 175 -16.91 11.20 -5.71
C LEU A 175 -17.07 12.66 -6.16
N SER A 176 -17.20 12.90 -7.45
CA SER A 176 -17.26 14.25 -8.03
C SER A 176 -18.59 14.98 -7.78
N ASN A 177 -19.68 14.25 -7.57
CA ASN A 177 -21.03 14.83 -7.46
C ASN A 177 -21.58 14.73 -6.03
N VAL A 178 -21.97 13.51 -5.61
CA VAL A 178 -22.71 13.32 -4.35
C VAL A 178 -21.79 13.36 -3.12
N LYS A 179 -20.49 13.04 -3.28
CA LYS A 179 -19.55 12.88 -2.16
C LYS A 179 -18.49 13.97 -2.08
N LYS A 180 -18.65 15.05 -2.84
CA LYS A 180 -17.68 16.15 -2.96
C LYS A 180 -17.31 16.75 -1.60
N ASP A 181 -18.28 17.02 -0.74
CA ASP A 181 -18.05 17.66 0.56
C ASP A 181 -17.27 16.76 1.51
N TYR A 182 -17.56 15.45 1.51
CA TYR A 182 -16.79 14.48 2.32
C TYR A 182 -15.33 14.38 1.85
N ILE A 183 -15.10 14.40 0.54
CA ILE A 183 -13.74 14.41 -0.03
C ILE A 183 -13.02 15.72 0.29
N LYS A 184 -13.71 16.86 0.23
CA LYS A 184 -13.15 18.14 0.61
C LYS A 184 -12.70 18.15 2.07
N SER A 185 -13.55 17.66 2.99
CA SER A 185 -13.20 17.53 4.40
C SER A 185 -11.97 16.64 4.61
N ILE A 186 -11.93 15.47 3.94
CA ILE A 186 -10.75 14.58 4.00
C ILE A 186 -9.49 15.27 3.46
N TYR A 187 -9.61 16.07 2.40
CA TYR A 187 -8.49 16.83 1.82
C TYR A 187 -7.97 17.89 2.80
N GLU A 188 -8.86 18.63 3.47
CA GLU A 188 -8.49 19.66 4.45
C GLU A 188 -7.73 19.06 5.64
N HIS A 189 -8.12 17.87 6.12
CA HIS A 189 -7.41 17.13 7.17
C HIS A 189 -5.95 16.82 6.84
N VAL A 190 -5.56 16.74 5.56
CA VAL A 190 -4.16 16.51 5.17
C VAL A 190 -3.25 17.66 5.58
N SER A 191 -3.70 18.90 5.36
CA SER A 191 -2.92 20.09 5.71
C SER A 191 -2.89 20.33 7.21
N GLU A 192 -3.99 20.03 7.90
CA GLU A 192 -4.05 20.09 9.37
C GLU A 192 -3.14 19.00 9.98
N GLY A 193 -3.20 17.78 9.48
CA GLY A 193 -2.33 16.69 9.92
C GLY A 193 -0.84 17.00 9.75
N GLU A 194 -0.45 17.65 8.64
CA GLU A 194 0.93 18.13 8.45
C GLU A 194 1.33 19.12 9.55
N LYS A 195 0.47 20.08 9.89
CA LYS A 195 0.73 21.07 10.97
C LYS A 195 0.86 20.40 12.34
N LEU A 196 -0.05 19.49 12.68
CA LEU A 196 -0.05 18.77 13.95
C LEU A 196 1.20 17.90 14.11
N LEU A 197 1.61 17.19 13.06
CA LEU A 197 2.83 16.37 13.07
C LEU A 197 4.09 17.23 13.21
N ASN A 198 4.18 18.34 12.49
CA ASN A 198 5.34 19.23 12.57
C ASN A 198 5.45 19.90 13.96
N SER A 199 4.34 20.14 14.64
CA SER A 199 4.32 20.67 16.01
C SER A 199 4.36 19.61 17.12
N GLY A 200 4.42 18.32 16.76
CA GLY A 200 4.51 17.20 17.73
C GLY A 200 3.23 16.93 18.52
N LYS A 201 2.08 17.47 18.08
CA LYS A 201 0.74 17.29 18.67
C LYS A 201 0.13 15.96 18.23
N ILE A 202 0.68 14.84 18.73
CA ILE A 202 0.29 13.49 18.30
C ILE A 202 -1.14 13.13 18.73
N ASP A 203 -1.56 13.59 19.91
CA ASP A 203 -2.90 13.32 20.43
C ASP A 203 -3.98 13.98 19.55
N ASP A 204 -3.75 15.24 19.15
CA ASP A 204 -4.66 15.94 18.25
C ASP A 204 -4.64 15.31 16.84
N PHE A 205 -3.50 14.78 16.38
CA PHE A 205 -3.42 14.01 15.16
C PHE A 205 -4.27 12.72 15.23
N GLY A 206 -4.30 12.04 16.39
CA GLY A 206 -5.20 10.91 16.64
C GLY A 206 -6.66 11.28 16.49
N LYS A 207 -7.09 12.38 17.12
CA LYS A 207 -8.47 12.92 17.01
C LYS A 207 -8.80 13.30 15.55
N LEU A 208 -7.86 13.90 14.84
CA LEU A 208 -8.01 14.22 13.41
C LEU A 208 -8.24 12.97 12.55
N LEU A 209 -7.53 11.88 12.82
CA LEU A 209 -7.75 10.62 12.13
C LEU A 209 -9.14 10.02 12.41
N ASN A 210 -9.67 10.19 13.63
CA ASN A 210 -11.03 9.79 13.96
C ASN A 210 -12.07 10.55 13.10
N HIS A 211 -11.90 11.87 12.97
CA HIS A 211 -12.75 12.67 12.09
C HIS A 211 -12.63 12.23 10.62
N ALA A 212 -11.41 12.02 10.14
CA ALA A 212 -11.18 11.54 8.78
C ALA A 212 -11.81 10.15 8.52
N TRP A 213 -11.82 9.27 9.54
CA TRP A 213 -12.50 7.98 9.47
C TRP A 213 -14.02 8.13 9.38
N TYR A 214 -14.60 9.01 10.17
CA TYR A 214 -16.03 9.32 10.08
C TYR A 214 -16.44 9.72 8.66
N PHE A 215 -15.73 10.68 8.03
CA PHE A 215 -16.03 11.11 6.67
C PHE A 215 -15.77 9.98 5.64
N LYS A 216 -14.75 9.19 5.84
CA LYS A 216 -14.48 8.05 4.95
C LYS A 216 -15.60 7.02 4.97
N LYS A 217 -16.19 6.71 6.13
CA LYS A 217 -17.36 5.84 6.23
C LYS A 217 -18.59 6.35 5.46
N LYS A 218 -18.74 7.68 5.32
CA LYS A 218 -19.83 8.28 4.53
C LYS A 218 -19.67 8.13 3.02
N LEU A 219 -18.51 7.72 2.52
CA LEU A 219 -18.31 7.50 1.09
C LEU A 219 -19.12 6.31 0.56
N SER A 220 -19.21 5.22 1.31
CA SER A 220 -20.01 4.04 0.95
C SER A 220 -20.25 3.15 2.16
N SER A 221 -21.40 2.47 2.21
CA SER A 221 -21.75 1.52 3.26
C SER A 221 -20.81 0.31 3.34
N VAL A 222 -20.09 0.00 2.26
CA VAL A 222 -19.13 -1.13 2.22
C VAL A 222 -17.74 -0.75 2.72
N VAL A 223 -17.50 0.52 3.05
CA VAL A 223 -16.21 0.99 3.61
C VAL A 223 -15.97 0.45 5.02
N SER A 224 -17.03 0.23 5.79
CA SER A 224 -16.97 -0.43 7.09
C SER A 224 -17.96 -1.59 7.17
N ASN A 225 -17.94 -2.34 8.25
CA ASN A 225 -18.89 -3.37 8.62
C ASN A 225 -18.88 -3.56 10.13
N ASN A 226 -19.85 -4.31 10.68
CA ASN A 226 -20.00 -4.50 12.13
C ASN A 226 -18.69 -4.93 12.81
N LYS A 227 -17.96 -5.90 12.26
CA LYS A 227 -16.71 -6.37 12.85
C LYS A 227 -15.64 -5.29 12.92
N ILE A 228 -15.55 -4.44 11.89
CA ILE A 228 -14.60 -3.31 11.86
C ILE A 228 -15.01 -2.25 12.88
N ASP A 229 -16.31 -1.93 12.94
CA ASP A 229 -16.82 -0.94 13.88
C ASP A 229 -16.68 -1.42 15.33
N GLU A 230 -16.97 -2.68 15.64
CA GLU A 230 -16.76 -3.29 16.96
C GLU A 230 -15.29 -3.24 17.39
N LEU A 231 -14.35 -3.59 16.51
CA LEU A 231 -12.91 -3.50 16.79
C LEU A 231 -12.45 -2.06 16.98
N TYR A 232 -12.98 -1.13 16.20
CA TYR A 232 -12.67 0.28 16.32
C TYR A 232 -13.18 0.85 17.65
N ASP A 233 -14.45 0.59 17.98
CA ASP A 233 -15.09 1.04 19.22
C ASP A 233 -14.41 0.42 20.45
N PHE A 234 -14.01 -0.85 20.37
CA PHE A 234 -13.20 -1.49 21.39
C PHE A 234 -11.87 -0.76 21.59
N ALA A 235 -11.18 -0.37 20.52
CA ALA A 235 -9.94 0.39 20.64
C ALA A 235 -10.16 1.75 21.31
N ILE A 236 -11.21 2.48 20.93
CA ILE A 236 -11.57 3.78 21.54
C ILE A 236 -11.88 3.62 23.04
N LYS A 237 -12.67 2.62 23.43
CA LYS A 237 -12.98 2.33 24.84
C LYS A 237 -11.74 1.97 25.67
N ASN A 238 -10.68 1.49 25.02
CA ASN A 238 -9.41 1.12 25.67
C ASN A 238 -8.31 2.18 25.47
N GLY A 239 -8.67 3.44 25.32
CA GLY A 239 -7.75 4.59 25.38
C GLY A 239 -7.15 5.01 24.04
N ALA A 240 -7.68 4.51 22.92
CA ALA A 240 -7.30 5.04 21.61
C ALA A 240 -7.89 6.45 21.41
N LEU A 241 -7.09 7.37 20.90
CA LEU A 241 -7.50 8.74 20.57
C LEU A 241 -8.20 8.83 19.22
N GLY A 242 -7.98 7.84 18.37
CA GLY A 242 -8.57 7.75 17.05
C GLY A 242 -7.78 6.80 16.14
N GLY A 243 -8.22 6.75 14.91
CA GLY A 243 -7.63 5.86 13.92
C GLY A 243 -8.45 5.79 12.64
N LYS A 244 -8.12 4.85 11.78
CA LYS A 244 -8.88 4.59 10.55
C LYS A 244 -8.57 3.23 9.97
N LEU A 245 -9.51 2.66 9.25
CA LEU A 245 -9.23 1.52 8.39
C LEU A 245 -8.38 1.96 7.20
N LEU A 246 -7.30 1.24 6.94
CA LEU A 246 -6.38 1.49 5.83
C LEU A 246 -6.94 0.99 4.49
N GLY A 247 -6.34 1.41 3.39
CA GLY A 247 -6.75 1.03 2.03
C GLY A 247 -8.13 1.57 1.62
N ALA A 248 -8.80 0.88 0.70
CA ALA A 248 -10.11 1.29 0.16
C ALA A 248 -11.26 1.17 1.16
N GLY A 249 -11.15 0.31 2.15
CA GLY A 249 -12.19 0.01 3.12
C GLY A 249 -12.61 -1.47 3.10
N GLY A 250 -13.56 -1.82 3.98
CA GLY A 250 -14.23 -3.12 4.04
C GLY A 250 -13.40 -4.29 4.58
N ASN A 251 -12.07 -4.14 4.74
CA ASN A 251 -11.16 -5.18 5.18
C ASN A 251 -9.77 -4.66 5.55
N GLY A 252 -8.94 -5.52 6.09
CA GLY A 252 -7.50 -5.28 6.24
C GLY A 252 -7.11 -4.83 7.63
N TYR A 253 -6.39 -3.72 7.74
CA TYR A 253 -5.83 -3.23 8.99
C TYR A 253 -6.48 -1.92 9.42
N ILE A 254 -6.79 -1.83 10.71
CA ILE A 254 -7.15 -0.58 11.38
C ILE A 254 -5.86 0.01 11.97
N LEU A 255 -5.52 1.23 11.58
CA LEU A 255 -4.46 2.01 12.21
C LEU A 255 -5.07 2.77 13.39
N ILE A 256 -4.51 2.58 14.58
CA ILE A 256 -4.93 3.21 15.82
C ILE A 256 -3.83 4.12 16.34
N VAL A 257 -4.21 5.30 16.81
CA VAL A 257 -3.35 6.26 17.51
C VAL A 257 -3.80 6.35 18.97
N GLY A 258 -2.87 6.25 19.90
CA GLY A 258 -3.15 6.39 21.32
C GLY A 258 -1.89 6.36 22.17
N ASN A 259 -2.03 6.56 23.49
CA ASN A 259 -0.91 6.41 24.40
C ASN A 259 -0.37 4.97 24.33
N PRO A 260 0.95 4.76 24.21
CA PRO A 260 1.53 3.43 24.08
C PRO A 260 1.16 2.48 25.25
N GLN A 261 0.98 2.99 26.45
CA GLN A 261 0.61 2.19 27.62
C GLN A 261 -0.85 1.73 27.56
N GLU A 262 -1.76 2.60 27.07
CA GLU A 262 -3.19 2.29 26.95
C GLU A 262 -3.45 1.35 25.76
N ILE A 263 -2.92 1.67 24.58
CA ILE A 263 -3.15 0.86 23.39
C ILE A 263 -2.50 -0.54 23.46
N LYS A 264 -1.50 -0.74 24.34
CA LYS A 264 -0.95 -2.08 24.62
C LYS A 264 -1.98 -3.01 25.29
N LYS A 265 -2.99 -2.47 25.97
CA LYS A 265 -4.09 -3.25 26.57
C LYS A 265 -4.99 -3.89 25.51
N ILE A 266 -4.95 -3.38 24.27
CA ILE A 266 -5.66 -3.94 23.11
C ILE A 266 -5.02 -5.27 22.63
N LYS A 267 -3.89 -5.69 23.20
CA LYS A 267 -3.21 -6.96 22.89
C LYS A 267 -4.16 -8.14 23.05
N GLY A 268 -4.19 -9.02 22.06
CA GLY A 268 -5.13 -10.14 21.94
C GLY A 268 -5.96 -10.11 20.64
N HIS A 269 -6.03 -8.97 19.96
CA HIS A 269 -6.74 -8.78 18.70
C HIS A 269 -5.75 -8.67 17.53
N ASN A 270 -5.09 -9.74 17.12
CA ASN A 270 -4.22 -9.75 15.91
C ASN A 270 -3.43 -8.43 15.68
N VAL A 271 -2.82 -7.92 16.75
CA VAL A 271 -2.03 -6.67 16.70
C VAL A 271 -0.72 -6.95 15.97
N VAL A 272 -0.37 -6.07 15.04
CA VAL A 272 0.87 -6.15 14.28
C VAL A 272 1.76 -4.97 14.63
N ASP A 273 2.90 -5.26 15.22
CA ASP A 273 3.95 -4.28 15.46
C ASP A 273 4.62 -3.91 14.13
N PHE A 274 4.86 -2.61 13.93
CA PHE A 274 5.53 -2.11 12.75
C PHE A 274 6.43 -0.92 13.06
N LYS A 275 7.31 -0.59 12.12
CA LYS A 275 8.12 0.62 12.12
C LYS A 275 8.04 1.27 10.75
N PHE A 276 8.15 2.58 10.70
CA PHE A 276 8.21 3.30 9.43
C PHE A 276 9.47 2.91 8.64
N GLU A 277 9.26 2.52 7.38
CA GLU A 277 10.37 2.24 6.46
C GLU A 277 10.86 3.53 5.81
N LYS A 278 12.15 3.76 5.91
CA LYS A 278 12.78 4.99 5.41
C LYS A 278 12.94 5.00 3.89
N PHE A 279 13.13 3.83 3.30
CA PHE A 279 13.43 3.68 1.89
C PHE A 279 12.27 2.96 1.18
N GLY A 280 12.03 3.35 -0.07
CA GLY A 280 11.14 2.60 -0.94
C GLY A 280 11.79 1.32 -1.50
N SER A 281 11.28 0.87 -2.63
CA SER A 281 11.81 -0.31 -3.29
C SER A 281 13.32 -0.21 -3.53
N LYS A 282 14.08 -1.18 -3.05
CA LYS A 282 15.54 -1.24 -3.18
C LYS A 282 15.99 -2.59 -3.73
N LYS A 283 17.10 -2.57 -4.44
CA LYS A 283 17.83 -3.78 -4.80
C LYS A 283 18.60 -4.25 -3.56
N ILE A 284 18.44 -5.52 -3.17
CA ILE A 284 19.14 -6.11 -2.03
C ILE A 284 20.39 -6.85 -2.54
N PHE A 285 20.21 -7.63 -3.61
CA PHE A 285 21.27 -8.44 -4.20
C PHE A 285 21.15 -8.47 -5.72
N THR A 286 22.27 -8.64 -6.42
CA THR A 286 22.35 -8.98 -7.84
C THR A 286 23.69 -9.67 -8.10
N ASP A 287 23.67 -10.69 -8.92
CA ASP A 287 24.91 -11.20 -9.51
C ASP A 287 25.46 -10.14 -10.47
N GLU A 288 26.75 -9.85 -10.38
CA GLU A 288 27.46 -8.93 -11.29
C GLU A 288 27.74 -9.59 -12.63
#